data_34d80283ddd3b0f737c9a758979b09a8
#
_entry.id   34d80283ddd3b0f737c9a758979b09a8
#
_cell.length_a   1.000
_cell.length_b   1.000
_cell.length_c   1.000
_cell.angle_alpha   90.00
_cell.angle_beta   90.00
_cell.angle_gamma   90.00
#
_symmetry.space_group_name_H-M   'P 1'
#
loop_
_entity.id
_entity.type
_entity.pdbx_description
1 polymer ?
#
loop_
_entity_poly.entity_id
_entity_poly.type
_entity_poly.pdbx_seq_one_letter_code
_entity_poly.pdbx_strand_id
1 'polypeptide(L)'
;MTNKRILENAASTLLDPLAREQLQGLDWLELSCTNAGADHYPVVTVGSGPPVLLLHGFDSSNLEFRRLVPLLKTNNRLIIPDLFGFGFCPRPEHTSYGPELVLNHLDALLDTLPTDEAIGVIGASMGGSVAMELARRHPHRIDRLLLLAPAGLDGKPMPLPPVLDQVGVWFLGRPGVRRGLCRQAFADPDSNVGEPEIEIASLHLKVPGWARSLASFARSGGFAGCGNPLPSQPLHVLWGEQDRILRAPQKRAAQDLLGDKLEAVANCGHLPHIDQPELVAKRWLGSECPP
;
A
#
# COMPACT_ATOMS: atom_id res chain seq x y z
N MET A 1 -14.52 19.74 -4.01
CA MET A 1 -13.87 19.16 -5.19
C MET A 1 -14.02 17.65 -5.05
N THR A 2 -14.50 16.92 -6.05
CA THR A 2 -14.63 15.47 -5.98
C THR A 2 -13.26 14.80 -6.08
N ASN A 3 -13.10 13.60 -5.49
CA ASN A 3 -11.87 12.82 -5.54
C ASN A 3 -11.39 12.59 -6.98
N LYS A 4 -12.33 12.28 -7.87
CA LYS A 4 -12.10 12.12 -9.30
C LYS A 4 -11.45 13.37 -9.92
N ARG A 5 -11.97 14.54 -9.63
CA ARG A 5 -11.43 15.81 -10.16
C ARG A 5 -10.03 16.13 -9.63
N ILE A 6 -9.70 15.68 -8.41
CA ILE A 6 -8.34 15.84 -7.85
C ILE A 6 -7.34 15.03 -8.68
N LEU A 7 -7.64 13.76 -8.98
CA LEU A 7 -6.78 12.90 -9.80
C LEU A 7 -6.73 13.33 -11.26
N GLU A 8 -7.85 13.73 -11.86
CA GLU A 8 -7.90 14.24 -13.25
C GLU A 8 -7.01 15.47 -13.42
N ASN A 9 -7.06 16.41 -12.46
CA ASN A 9 -6.15 17.55 -12.47
C ASN A 9 -4.69 17.12 -12.27
N ALA A 10 -4.43 16.18 -11.36
CA ALA A 10 -3.10 15.68 -11.08
C ALA A 10 -2.47 14.97 -12.29
N ALA A 11 -3.25 14.26 -13.09
CA ALA A 11 -2.76 13.54 -14.28
C ALA A 11 -2.00 14.45 -15.28
N SER A 12 -2.32 15.75 -15.30
CA SER A 12 -1.63 16.72 -16.17
C SER A 12 -0.61 17.61 -15.46
N THR A 13 -0.68 17.72 -14.13
CA THR A 13 0.09 18.72 -13.36
C THR A 13 1.14 18.13 -12.43
N LEU A 14 1.09 16.83 -12.10
CA LEU A 14 2.10 16.18 -11.26
C LEU A 14 3.52 16.40 -11.83
N LEU A 15 4.45 16.69 -10.95
CA LEU A 15 5.86 16.88 -11.31
C LEU A 15 6.51 15.56 -11.76
N ASP A 16 6.13 14.43 -11.16
CA ASP A 16 6.67 13.12 -11.50
C ASP A 16 6.06 12.56 -12.80
N PRO A 17 6.85 12.36 -13.87
CA PRO A 17 6.34 11.85 -15.15
C PRO A 17 5.85 10.40 -15.06
N LEU A 18 6.46 9.56 -14.20
CA LEU A 18 6.03 8.16 -14.01
C LEU A 18 4.65 8.11 -13.35
N ALA A 19 4.37 9.02 -12.41
CA ALA A 19 3.05 9.14 -11.80
C ALA A 19 1.98 9.56 -12.82
N ARG A 20 2.31 10.50 -13.71
CA ARG A 20 1.39 10.89 -14.81
C ARG A 20 1.13 9.74 -15.77
N GLU A 21 2.17 8.99 -16.13
CA GLU A 21 2.04 7.80 -16.97
C GLU A 21 1.16 6.73 -16.31
N GLN A 22 1.39 6.44 -15.04
CA GLN A 22 0.59 5.48 -14.27
C GLN A 22 -0.89 5.85 -14.26
N LEU A 23 -1.23 7.13 -14.12
CA LEU A 23 -2.62 7.61 -14.10
C LEU A 23 -3.34 7.48 -15.45
N GLN A 24 -2.65 7.18 -16.56
CA GLN A 24 -3.31 6.85 -17.83
C GLN A 24 -4.11 5.54 -17.76
N GLY A 25 -3.73 4.62 -16.85
CA GLY A 25 -4.47 3.39 -16.60
C GLY A 25 -5.53 3.50 -15.50
N LEU A 26 -5.83 4.72 -15.01
CA LEU A 26 -6.80 4.94 -13.95
C LEU A 26 -8.23 4.74 -14.44
N ASP A 27 -8.97 3.90 -13.73
CA ASP A 27 -10.41 3.74 -13.86
C ASP A 27 -11.11 3.91 -12.50
N TRP A 28 -12.40 4.10 -12.53
CA TRP A 28 -13.26 4.24 -11.36
C TRP A 28 -14.27 3.09 -11.35
N LEU A 29 -13.94 2.03 -10.62
CA LEU A 29 -14.76 0.83 -10.57
C LEU A 29 -15.90 1.01 -9.55
N GLU A 30 -17.11 0.64 -9.95
CA GLU A 30 -18.26 0.58 -9.06
C GLU A 30 -18.17 -0.68 -8.19
N LEU A 31 -17.96 -0.51 -6.89
CA LEU A 31 -17.83 -1.61 -5.94
C LEU A 31 -18.82 -1.42 -4.78
N SER A 32 -19.41 -2.52 -4.31
CA SER A 32 -20.30 -2.57 -3.15
C SER A 32 -19.56 -3.16 -1.95
N CYS A 33 -18.79 -2.33 -1.24
CA CYS A 33 -17.96 -2.78 -0.11
C CYS A 33 -18.39 -2.24 1.25
N THR A 34 -19.47 -1.44 1.30
CA THR A 34 -20.03 -0.87 2.52
C THR A 34 -21.55 -1.00 2.56
N ASN A 35 -22.12 -0.88 3.75
CA ASN A 35 -23.60 -0.84 3.92
C ASN A 35 -24.24 0.42 3.30
N ALA A 36 -23.45 1.40 2.86
CA ALA A 36 -23.93 2.59 2.16
C ALA A 36 -24.28 2.34 0.67
N GLY A 37 -24.01 1.12 0.18
CA GLY A 37 -24.24 0.74 -1.21
C GLY A 37 -22.99 0.84 -2.07
N ALA A 38 -23.19 0.78 -3.40
CA ALA A 38 -22.11 0.90 -4.38
C ALA A 38 -21.55 2.33 -4.46
N ASP A 39 -20.27 2.46 -4.66
CA ASP A 39 -19.58 3.72 -4.95
C ASP A 39 -18.42 3.45 -5.93
N HIS A 40 -17.83 4.50 -6.46
CA HIS A 40 -16.76 4.41 -7.45
C HIS A 40 -15.39 4.58 -6.81
N TYR A 41 -14.54 3.57 -6.95
CA TYR A 41 -13.21 3.48 -6.33
C TYR A 41 -12.10 3.54 -7.38
N PRO A 42 -11.02 4.30 -7.16
CA PRO A 42 -9.94 4.43 -8.11
C PRO A 42 -9.07 3.18 -8.12
N VAL A 43 -8.90 2.61 -9.31
CA VAL A 43 -8.01 1.48 -9.56
C VAL A 43 -7.20 1.78 -10.82
N VAL A 44 -5.88 1.66 -10.73
CA VAL A 44 -5.02 1.72 -11.92
C VAL A 44 -4.84 0.31 -12.43
N THR A 45 -5.14 0.09 -13.73
CA THR A 45 -4.88 -1.18 -14.41
C THR A 45 -3.98 -0.93 -15.62
N VAL A 46 -2.79 -1.54 -15.62
CA VAL A 46 -1.79 -1.36 -16.68
C VAL A 46 -1.05 -2.67 -16.95
N GLY A 47 -0.58 -2.83 -18.17
CA GLY A 47 0.19 -4.01 -18.61
C GLY A 47 -0.69 -5.18 -19.01
N SER A 48 -0.04 -6.31 -19.29
CA SER A 48 -0.68 -7.56 -19.74
C SER A 48 0.09 -8.77 -19.23
N GLY A 49 -0.60 -9.92 -19.09
CA GLY A 49 -0.05 -11.16 -18.54
C GLY A 49 -0.70 -11.53 -17.22
N PRO A 50 -0.06 -12.39 -16.39
CA PRO A 50 -0.59 -12.81 -15.10
C PRO A 50 -0.92 -11.61 -14.20
N PRO A 51 -2.08 -11.62 -13.49
CA PRO A 51 -2.50 -10.51 -12.66
C PRO A 51 -1.64 -10.37 -11.40
N VAL A 52 -1.29 -9.13 -11.08
CA VAL A 52 -0.57 -8.76 -9.85
C VAL A 52 -1.27 -7.60 -9.17
N LEU A 53 -1.66 -7.81 -7.93
CA LEU A 53 -2.26 -6.80 -7.07
C LEU A 53 -1.16 -6.05 -6.30
N LEU A 54 -1.11 -4.72 -6.42
CA LEU A 54 -0.16 -3.88 -5.70
C LEU A 54 -0.87 -3.10 -4.58
N LEU A 55 -0.50 -3.34 -3.32
CA LEU A 55 -1.15 -2.78 -2.13
C LEU A 55 -0.23 -1.81 -1.40
N HIS A 56 -0.60 -0.53 -1.39
CA HIS A 56 0.19 0.56 -0.82
C HIS A 56 0.19 0.59 0.72
N GLY A 57 1.10 1.38 1.28
CA GLY A 57 1.26 1.57 2.72
C GLY A 57 0.19 2.45 3.38
N PHE A 58 0.33 2.61 4.71
CA PHE A 58 -0.52 3.50 5.51
C PHE A 58 -0.38 4.95 5.04
N ASP A 59 -1.50 5.65 4.97
CA ASP A 59 -1.58 7.07 4.57
C ASP A 59 -0.85 7.38 3.25
N SER A 60 -1.06 6.50 2.27
CA SER A 60 -0.49 6.57 0.92
C SER A 60 -1.57 6.40 -0.16
N SER A 61 -1.19 6.11 -1.40
CA SER A 61 -2.08 5.90 -2.54
C SER A 61 -1.43 4.98 -3.58
N ASN A 62 -2.19 4.59 -4.61
CA ASN A 62 -1.69 3.83 -5.75
C ASN A 62 -0.43 4.42 -6.39
N LEU A 63 -0.24 5.74 -6.34
CA LEU A 63 0.93 6.45 -6.88
C LEU A 63 2.27 6.06 -6.22
N GLU A 64 2.21 5.37 -5.09
CA GLU A 64 3.40 4.83 -4.41
C GLU A 64 4.20 3.89 -5.32
N PHE A 65 3.52 3.16 -6.23
CA PHE A 65 4.15 2.16 -7.10
C PHE A 65 4.70 2.69 -8.43
N ARG A 66 4.67 3.99 -8.67
CA ARG A 66 5.04 4.61 -9.96
C ARG A 66 6.41 4.23 -10.51
N ARG A 67 7.41 3.98 -9.64
CA ARG A 67 8.75 3.55 -10.06
C ARG A 67 8.82 2.05 -10.39
N LEU A 68 7.95 1.24 -9.77
CA LEU A 68 7.90 -0.20 -10.00
C LEU A 68 7.06 -0.58 -11.23
N VAL A 69 6.00 0.17 -11.51
CA VAL A 69 5.07 -0.09 -12.61
C VAL A 69 5.75 -0.26 -13.97
N PRO A 70 6.67 0.62 -14.42
CA PRO A 70 7.34 0.46 -15.72
C PRO A 70 8.12 -0.84 -15.85
N LEU A 71 8.63 -1.36 -14.73
CA LEU A 71 9.49 -2.56 -14.70
C LEU A 71 8.69 -3.86 -14.73
N LEU A 72 7.42 -3.83 -14.32
CA LEU A 72 6.57 -5.02 -14.24
C LEU A 72 5.49 -5.10 -15.32
N LYS A 73 5.01 -3.98 -15.86
CA LYS A 73 3.85 -3.93 -16.78
C LYS A 73 4.03 -4.68 -18.09
N THR A 74 5.25 -4.99 -18.50
CA THR A 74 5.55 -5.76 -19.71
C THR A 74 5.30 -7.25 -19.55
N ASN A 75 5.35 -7.74 -18.30
CA ASN A 75 5.23 -9.16 -17.99
C ASN A 75 3.99 -9.48 -17.14
N ASN A 76 3.34 -8.44 -16.57
CA ASN A 76 2.23 -8.59 -15.66
C ASN A 76 1.11 -7.60 -15.97
N ARG A 77 -0.13 -8.01 -15.75
CA ARG A 77 -1.27 -7.11 -15.61
C ARG A 77 -1.31 -6.61 -14.18
N LEU A 78 -0.92 -5.36 -13.97
CA LEU A 78 -0.87 -4.74 -12.65
C LEU A 78 -2.23 -4.13 -12.31
N ILE A 79 -2.74 -4.44 -11.12
CA ILE A 79 -3.99 -3.94 -10.55
C ILE A 79 -3.62 -3.21 -9.27
N ILE A 80 -3.80 -1.89 -9.23
CA ILE A 80 -3.28 -1.02 -8.18
C ILE A 80 -4.43 -0.17 -7.62
N PRO A 81 -5.20 -0.70 -6.66
CA PRO A 81 -6.26 0.06 -6.00
C PRO A 81 -5.69 1.05 -5.00
N ASP A 82 -6.41 2.12 -4.74
CA ASP A 82 -6.30 2.80 -3.45
C ASP A 82 -7.05 1.97 -2.39
N LEU A 83 -6.45 1.77 -1.24
CA LEU A 83 -7.09 1.03 -0.14
C LEU A 83 -8.22 1.86 0.49
N PHE A 84 -9.33 1.20 0.88
CA PHE A 84 -10.48 1.88 1.45
C PHE A 84 -10.12 2.77 2.65
N GLY A 85 -10.55 4.01 2.62
CA GLY A 85 -10.21 5.03 3.63
C GLY A 85 -8.90 5.78 3.37
N PHE A 86 -8.09 5.33 2.41
CA PHE A 86 -6.82 5.91 2.01
C PHE A 86 -6.86 6.44 0.57
N GLY A 87 -5.74 6.98 0.12
CA GLY A 87 -5.56 7.47 -1.23
C GLY A 87 -6.67 8.43 -1.66
N PHE A 88 -7.25 8.15 -2.81
CA PHE A 88 -8.33 8.93 -3.40
C PHE A 88 -9.69 8.23 -3.31
N CYS A 89 -9.81 7.16 -2.50
CA CYS A 89 -11.09 6.51 -2.24
C CYS A 89 -12.14 7.48 -1.71
N PRO A 90 -13.43 7.30 -2.03
CA PRO A 90 -14.52 7.95 -1.34
C PRO A 90 -14.44 7.71 0.17
N ARG A 91 -14.83 8.73 0.93
CA ARG A 91 -14.83 8.64 2.40
C ARG A 91 -16.21 8.99 2.96
N PRO A 92 -17.17 8.04 2.88
CA PRO A 92 -18.52 8.24 3.39
C PRO A 92 -18.52 8.72 4.84
N GLU A 93 -19.44 9.61 5.18
CA GLU A 93 -19.67 10.02 6.55
C GLU A 93 -20.26 8.86 7.36
N HIS A 94 -20.08 8.87 8.66
CA HIS A 94 -20.59 7.83 9.56
C HIS A 94 -20.00 6.43 9.35
N THR A 95 -18.87 6.33 8.64
CA THR A 95 -18.15 5.06 8.42
C THR A 95 -17.07 4.86 9.47
N SER A 96 -17.02 3.67 10.08
CA SER A 96 -15.96 3.26 11.00
C SER A 96 -14.83 2.61 10.19
N TYR A 97 -13.79 3.40 9.89
CA TYR A 97 -12.66 2.91 9.11
C TYR A 97 -11.77 1.99 9.94
N GLY A 98 -11.39 0.85 9.35
CA GLY A 98 -10.55 -0.15 10.01
C GLY A 98 -10.17 -1.29 9.04
N PRO A 99 -9.38 -2.27 9.52
CA PRO A 99 -8.89 -3.39 8.72
C PRO A 99 -9.97 -4.14 7.94
N GLU A 100 -11.11 -4.40 8.58
CA GLU A 100 -12.21 -5.16 7.97
C GLU A 100 -12.77 -4.48 6.72
N LEU A 101 -12.96 -3.16 6.73
CA LEU A 101 -13.45 -2.45 5.55
C LEU A 101 -12.41 -2.37 4.43
N VAL A 102 -11.13 -2.35 4.76
CA VAL A 102 -10.06 -2.46 3.76
C VAL A 102 -10.14 -3.80 3.05
N LEU A 103 -10.33 -4.88 3.81
CA LEU A 103 -10.43 -6.23 3.26
C LEU A 103 -11.72 -6.43 2.46
N ASN A 104 -12.87 -5.96 2.95
CA ASN A 104 -14.14 -6.04 2.23
C ASN A 104 -14.12 -5.27 0.90
N HIS A 105 -13.38 -4.15 0.85
CA HIS A 105 -13.15 -3.42 -0.40
C HIS A 105 -12.34 -4.26 -1.40
N LEU A 106 -11.30 -4.94 -0.93
CA LEU A 106 -10.50 -5.82 -1.78
C LEU A 106 -11.26 -7.10 -2.17
N ASP A 107 -12.10 -7.65 -1.29
CA ASP A 107 -13.01 -8.75 -1.62
C ASP A 107 -13.92 -8.36 -2.79
N ALA A 108 -14.57 -7.18 -2.70
CA ALA A 108 -15.40 -6.65 -3.78
C ALA A 108 -14.62 -6.38 -5.07
N LEU A 109 -13.36 -5.94 -4.98
CA LEU A 109 -12.49 -5.79 -6.14
C LEU A 109 -12.16 -7.14 -6.78
N LEU A 110 -11.81 -8.15 -5.97
CA LEU A 110 -11.52 -9.51 -6.47
C LEU A 110 -12.72 -10.13 -7.17
N ASP A 111 -13.94 -9.84 -6.73
CA ASP A 111 -15.18 -10.32 -7.36
C ASP A 111 -15.40 -9.74 -8.77
N THR A 112 -14.75 -8.63 -9.12
CA THR A 112 -14.77 -8.08 -10.50
C THR A 112 -13.78 -8.75 -11.43
N LEU A 113 -12.82 -9.52 -10.90
CA LEU A 113 -11.79 -10.18 -11.68
C LEU A 113 -12.19 -11.62 -12.02
N PRO A 114 -11.71 -12.20 -13.13
CA PRO A 114 -11.94 -13.60 -13.48
C PRO A 114 -11.61 -14.53 -12.31
N THR A 115 -12.48 -15.50 -12.02
CA THR A 115 -12.39 -16.36 -10.83
C THR A 115 -11.35 -17.46 -10.95
N ASP A 116 -10.94 -17.81 -12.15
CA ASP A 116 -9.98 -18.87 -12.50
C ASP A 116 -8.51 -18.38 -12.58
N GLU A 117 -8.29 -17.08 -12.47
CA GLU A 117 -6.93 -16.52 -12.47
C GLU A 117 -6.34 -16.50 -11.06
N ALA A 118 -5.15 -17.11 -10.92
CA ALA A 118 -4.32 -16.97 -9.73
C ALA A 118 -3.65 -15.58 -9.72
N ILE A 119 -3.70 -14.89 -8.59
CA ILE A 119 -3.26 -13.50 -8.44
C ILE A 119 -2.05 -13.45 -7.53
N GLY A 120 -0.94 -12.90 -8.01
CA GLY A 120 0.18 -12.56 -7.16
C GLY A 120 -0.05 -11.22 -6.45
N VAL A 121 0.50 -11.05 -5.25
CA VAL A 121 0.33 -9.80 -4.49
C VAL A 121 1.67 -9.23 -4.07
N ILE A 122 1.88 -7.94 -4.32
CA ILE A 122 3.00 -7.16 -3.77
C ILE A 122 2.41 -6.16 -2.78
N GLY A 123 2.79 -6.26 -1.51
CA GLY A 123 2.28 -5.39 -0.45
C GLY A 123 3.38 -4.61 0.25
N ALA A 124 3.25 -3.27 0.32
CA ALA A 124 4.22 -2.40 0.96
C ALA A 124 3.74 -1.94 2.35
N SER A 125 4.59 -2.04 3.37
CA SER A 125 4.30 -1.59 4.74
C SER A 125 2.97 -2.16 5.24
N MET A 126 1.95 -1.34 5.55
CA MET A 126 0.60 -1.80 5.90
C MET A 126 -0.01 -2.69 4.79
N GLY A 127 0.26 -2.39 3.51
CA GLY A 127 -0.18 -3.23 2.39
C GLY A 127 0.36 -4.65 2.46
N GLY A 128 1.49 -4.88 3.13
CA GLY A 128 2.00 -6.21 3.44
C GLY A 128 1.11 -7.00 4.41
N SER A 129 0.63 -6.35 5.48
CA SER A 129 -0.37 -6.94 6.38
C SER A 129 -1.69 -7.23 5.67
N VAL A 130 -2.15 -6.28 4.84
CA VAL A 130 -3.34 -6.47 4.02
C VAL A 130 -3.18 -7.67 3.08
N ALA A 131 -2.02 -7.81 2.42
CA ALA A 131 -1.72 -8.93 1.53
C ALA A 131 -1.79 -10.29 2.27
N MET A 132 -1.25 -10.36 3.48
CA MET A 132 -1.29 -11.58 4.29
C MET A 132 -2.72 -11.96 4.71
N GLU A 133 -3.53 -10.98 5.13
CA GLU A 133 -4.94 -11.23 5.48
C GLU A 133 -5.76 -11.62 4.25
N LEU A 134 -5.53 -10.95 3.11
CA LEU A 134 -6.19 -11.27 1.86
C LEU A 134 -5.86 -12.68 1.38
N ALA A 135 -4.58 -13.10 1.49
CA ALA A 135 -4.15 -14.45 1.14
C ALA A 135 -4.82 -15.53 2.02
N ARG A 136 -5.04 -15.24 3.30
CA ARG A 136 -5.79 -16.15 4.21
C ARG A 136 -7.28 -16.23 3.87
N ARG A 137 -7.90 -15.10 3.45
CA ARG A 137 -9.32 -15.08 3.03
C ARG A 137 -9.53 -15.81 1.71
N HIS A 138 -8.56 -15.70 0.79
CA HIS A 138 -8.66 -16.21 -0.59
C HIS A 138 -7.52 -17.18 -0.94
N PRO A 139 -7.34 -18.29 -0.19
CA PRO A 139 -6.18 -19.17 -0.34
C PRO A 139 -6.07 -19.83 -1.73
N HIS A 140 -7.18 -19.92 -2.48
CA HIS A 140 -7.21 -20.47 -3.84
C HIS A 140 -7.08 -19.39 -4.94
N ARG A 141 -7.19 -18.12 -4.59
CA ARG A 141 -7.10 -16.99 -5.51
C ARG A 141 -5.74 -16.30 -5.46
N ILE A 142 -5.11 -16.26 -4.29
CA ILE A 142 -3.79 -15.66 -4.10
C ILE A 142 -2.76 -16.78 -4.15
N ASP A 143 -1.80 -16.68 -5.09
CA ASP A 143 -0.82 -17.73 -5.35
C ASP A 143 0.54 -17.45 -4.70
N ARG A 144 0.98 -16.20 -4.61
CA ARG A 144 2.27 -15.81 -4.01
C ARG A 144 2.27 -14.38 -3.51
N LEU A 145 3.16 -14.12 -2.55
CA LEU A 145 3.31 -12.82 -1.88
C LEU A 145 4.75 -12.33 -1.96
N LEU A 146 4.93 -11.06 -2.35
CA LEU A 146 6.16 -10.31 -2.12
C LEU A 146 5.84 -9.13 -1.19
N LEU A 147 6.42 -9.13 0.00
CA LEU A 147 6.15 -8.09 1.00
C LEU A 147 7.35 -7.16 1.12
N LEU A 148 7.09 -5.86 1.16
CA LEU A 148 8.07 -4.80 1.17
C LEU A 148 8.02 -4.08 2.52
N ALA A 149 8.96 -4.38 3.42
CA ALA A 149 9.01 -3.89 4.80
C ALA A 149 7.63 -3.95 5.49
N PRO A 150 6.97 -5.12 5.60
CA PRO A 150 5.60 -5.24 6.08
C PRO A 150 5.47 -4.77 7.53
N ALA A 151 4.48 -3.92 7.79
CA ALA A 151 4.10 -3.48 9.13
C ALA A 151 3.06 -4.44 9.74
N GLY A 152 2.89 -4.44 11.07
CA GLY A 152 1.80 -5.16 11.74
C GLY A 152 1.94 -6.68 11.75
N LEU A 153 3.14 -7.23 11.55
CA LEU A 153 3.37 -8.68 11.60
C LEU A 153 3.15 -9.28 12.98
N ASP A 154 3.56 -8.55 14.00
CA ASP A 154 3.51 -8.96 15.39
C ASP A 154 2.62 -7.99 16.21
N GLY A 155 2.38 -8.37 17.48
CA GLY A 155 1.65 -7.55 18.43
C GLY A 155 0.14 -7.71 18.38
N LYS A 156 -0.54 -6.75 19.03
CA LYS A 156 -2.00 -6.65 19.07
C LYS A 156 -2.43 -5.27 18.60
N PRO A 157 -3.64 -5.13 18.04
CA PRO A 157 -4.17 -3.82 17.72
C PRO A 157 -4.06 -2.85 18.91
N MET A 158 -3.54 -1.65 18.69
CA MET A 158 -3.39 -0.60 19.69
C MET A 158 -4.25 0.61 19.32
N PRO A 159 -5.54 0.60 19.68
CA PRO A 159 -6.43 1.71 19.42
C PRO A 159 -5.93 3.02 20.04
N LEU A 160 -5.89 4.08 19.27
CA LEU A 160 -5.60 5.41 19.82
C LEU A 160 -6.86 5.96 20.50
N PRO A 161 -6.73 6.52 21.73
CA PRO A 161 -7.83 7.19 22.38
C PRO A 161 -8.35 8.37 21.56
N PRO A 162 -9.67 8.69 21.66
CA PRO A 162 -10.21 9.93 21.14
C PRO A 162 -9.40 11.13 21.60
N VAL A 163 -9.23 12.15 20.77
CA VAL A 163 -8.35 13.32 20.94
C VAL A 163 -6.92 13.02 20.49
N LEU A 164 -6.26 11.95 20.95
CA LEU A 164 -4.90 11.63 20.51
C LEU A 164 -4.85 11.25 19.02
N ASP A 165 -5.88 10.56 18.50
CA ASP A 165 -6.05 10.28 17.08
C ASP A 165 -6.17 11.57 16.25
N GLN A 166 -6.98 12.54 16.72
CA GLN A 166 -7.17 13.83 16.04
C GLN A 166 -5.90 14.68 16.06
N VAL A 167 -5.23 14.76 17.22
CA VAL A 167 -3.95 15.48 17.36
C VAL A 167 -2.88 14.84 16.47
N GLY A 168 -2.81 13.50 16.44
CA GLY A 168 -1.88 12.76 15.58
C GLY A 168 -2.12 13.07 14.10
N VAL A 169 -3.36 13.02 13.64
CA VAL A 169 -3.72 13.33 12.26
C VAL A 169 -3.47 14.79 11.90
N TRP A 170 -3.82 15.73 12.79
CA TRP A 170 -3.48 17.14 12.60
C TRP A 170 -1.97 17.34 12.43
N PHE A 171 -1.17 16.67 13.27
CA PHE A 171 0.28 16.71 13.16
C PHE A 171 0.78 16.14 11.83
N LEU A 172 0.27 14.96 11.42
CA LEU A 172 0.61 14.31 10.14
C LEU A 172 0.25 15.17 8.92
N GLY A 173 -0.78 15.99 9.01
CA GLY A 173 -1.17 16.91 7.93
C GLY A 173 -0.25 18.12 7.73
N ARG A 174 0.71 18.37 8.62
CA ARG A 174 1.61 19.53 8.53
C ARG A 174 2.66 19.33 7.44
N PRO A 175 2.88 20.32 6.55
CA PRO A 175 3.83 20.17 5.44
C PRO A 175 5.25 19.77 5.88
N GLY A 176 5.75 20.36 6.99
CA GLY A 176 7.09 20.01 7.50
C GLY A 176 7.17 18.57 8.01
N VAL A 177 6.10 18.05 8.62
CA VAL A 177 6.02 16.66 9.08
C VAL A 177 5.96 15.71 7.89
N ARG A 178 5.13 16.02 6.88
CA ARG A 178 5.05 15.23 5.62
C ARG A 178 6.39 15.13 4.92
N ARG A 179 7.07 16.28 4.76
CA ARG A 179 8.44 16.32 4.21
C ARG A 179 9.40 15.45 5.02
N GLY A 180 9.34 15.55 6.36
CA GLY A 180 10.17 14.77 7.27
C GLY A 180 9.93 13.26 7.14
N LEU A 181 8.67 12.82 7.13
CA LEU A 181 8.29 11.41 6.96
C LEU A 181 8.68 10.87 5.57
N CYS A 182 8.45 11.66 4.52
CA CYS A 182 8.89 11.30 3.18
C CYS A 182 10.41 11.05 3.15
N ARG A 183 11.20 11.96 3.73
CA ARG A 183 12.66 11.80 3.82
C ARG A 183 13.09 10.59 4.65
N GLN A 184 12.39 10.26 5.73
CA GLN A 184 12.70 9.09 6.56
C GLN A 184 12.46 7.76 5.85
N ALA A 185 11.57 7.74 4.86
CA ALA A 185 11.24 6.53 4.11
C ALA A 185 12.37 6.08 3.15
N PHE A 186 13.31 6.98 2.79
CA PHE A 186 14.40 6.70 1.86
C PHE A 186 15.73 6.46 2.58
N ALA A 187 16.59 5.63 1.99
CA ALA A 187 17.95 5.40 2.50
C ALA A 187 18.81 6.67 2.36
N ASP A 188 18.83 7.26 1.19
CA ASP A 188 19.50 8.54 0.87
C ASP A 188 18.45 9.60 0.49
N PRO A 189 17.91 10.34 1.49
CA PRO A 189 16.89 11.35 1.22
C PRO A 189 17.43 12.59 0.50
N ASP A 190 18.73 12.87 0.57
CA ASP A 190 19.29 14.06 -0.04
C ASP A 190 19.37 13.91 -1.56
N SER A 191 19.65 12.71 -2.05
CA SER A 191 19.69 12.41 -3.47
C SER A 191 18.32 12.01 -4.05
N ASN A 192 17.42 11.42 -3.24
CA ASN A 192 16.22 10.73 -3.75
C ASN A 192 14.89 11.43 -3.43
N VAL A 193 14.88 12.46 -2.57
CA VAL A 193 13.64 13.15 -2.18
C VAL A 193 13.65 14.60 -2.64
N GLY A 194 12.92 14.86 -3.71
CA GLY A 194 12.62 16.19 -4.24
C GLY A 194 11.16 16.60 -4.04
N GLU A 195 10.78 17.69 -4.69
CA GLU A 195 9.38 18.14 -4.69
C GLU A 195 8.41 17.11 -5.30
N PRO A 196 8.78 16.32 -6.34
CA PRO A 196 7.90 15.28 -6.86
C PRO A 196 7.50 14.23 -5.81
N GLU A 197 8.44 13.75 -4.99
CA GLU A 197 8.17 12.78 -3.93
C GLU A 197 7.24 13.36 -2.86
N ILE A 198 7.48 14.62 -2.47
CA ILE A 198 6.69 15.31 -1.45
C ILE A 198 5.28 15.60 -1.97
N GLU A 199 5.15 15.98 -3.25
CA GLU A 199 3.86 16.19 -3.90
C GLU A 199 3.02 14.90 -3.86
N ILE A 200 3.58 13.76 -4.30
CA ILE A 200 2.90 12.46 -4.31
C ILE A 200 2.54 12.03 -2.90
N ALA A 201 3.47 12.13 -1.95
CA ALA A 201 3.22 11.77 -0.55
C ALA A 201 2.14 12.63 0.14
N SER A 202 1.73 13.75 -0.46
CA SER A 202 0.80 14.73 0.13
C SER A 202 -0.48 14.96 -0.68
N LEU A 203 -0.56 14.49 -1.91
CA LEU A 203 -1.66 14.80 -2.82
C LEU A 203 -3.02 14.36 -2.26
N HIS A 204 -3.08 13.14 -1.70
CA HIS A 204 -4.30 12.53 -1.17
C HIS A 204 -4.84 13.25 0.09
N LEU A 205 -4.05 14.10 0.75
CA LEU A 205 -4.53 14.92 1.87
C LEU A 205 -5.61 15.93 1.42
N LYS A 206 -5.64 16.26 0.13
CA LYS A 206 -6.66 17.15 -0.45
C LYS A 206 -8.04 16.50 -0.57
N VAL A 207 -8.12 15.18 -0.40
CA VAL A 207 -9.38 14.42 -0.50
C VAL A 207 -10.27 14.71 0.71
N PRO A 208 -11.53 15.11 0.51
CA PRO A 208 -12.46 15.35 1.61
C PRO A 208 -12.58 14.16 2.56
N GLY A 209 -12.54 14.44 3.86
CA GLY A 209 -12.63 13.40 4.89
C GLY A 209 -11.31 12.68 5.22
N TRP A 210 -10.17 13.07 4.62
CA TRP A 210 -8.87 12.47 4.92
C TRP A 210 -8.59 12.39 6.43
N ALA A 211 -8.68 13.49 7.14
CA ALA A 211 -8.39 13.52 8.57
C ALA A 211 -9.34 12.62 9.38
N ARG A 212 -10.63 12.59 9.03
CA ARG A 212 -11.64 11.77 9.69
C ARG A 212 -11.38 10.28 9.48
N SER A 213 -11.14 9.84 8.24
CA SER A 213 -10.87 8.43 7.95
C SER A 213 -9.60 7.94 8.63
N LEU A 214 -8.53 8.73 8.60
CA LEU A 214 -7.26 8.39 9.22
C LEU A 214 -7.38 8.28 10.75
N ALA A 215 -8.06 9.24 11.40
CA ALA A 215 -8.34 9.19 12.83
C ALA A 215 -9.21 7.97 13.21
N SER A 216 -10.24 7.67 12.41
CA SER A 216 -11.08 6.49 12.63
C SER A 216 -10.27 5.19 12.49
N PHE A 217 -9.40 5.09 11.49
CA PHE A 217 -8.52 3.93 11.32
C PHE A 217 -7.54 3.79 12.49
N ALA A 218 -6.97 4.89 12.99
CA ALA A 218 -6.11 4.87 14.17
C ALA A 218 -6.84 4.39 15.44
N ARG A 219 -8.12 4.75 15.60
CA ARG A 219 -8.99 4.24 16.69
C ARG A 219 -9.27 2.75 16.59
N SER A 220 -9.28 2.16 15.39
CA SER A 220 -9.45 0.70 15.23
C SER A 220 -8.25 -0.11 15.71
N GLY A 221 -7.09 0.54 15.88
CA GLY A 221 -5.82 -0.11 16.21
C GLY A 221 -5.05 -0.63 14.99
N GLY A 222 -5.62 -0.53 13.79
CA GLY A 222 -4.99 -0.93 12.54
C GLY A 222 -4.73 -2.44 12.41
N PHE A 223 -3.87 -2.81 11.47
CA PHE A 223 -3.42 -4.19 11.27
C PHE A 223 -2.33 -4.54 12.29
N ALA A 224 -2.48 -5.67 12.98
CA ALA A 224 -1.49 -6.19 13.92
C ALA A 224 -1.63 -7.70 14.09
N GLY A 225 -0.54 -8.39 14.39
CA GLY A 225 -0.51 -9.85 14.54
C GLY A 225 -0.72 -10.62 13.23
N CYS A 226 -0.61 -9.94 12.09
CA CYS A 226 -0.89 -10.53 10.77
C CYS A 226 0.13 -11.61 10.37
N GLY A 227 1.26 -11.71 11.05
CA GLY A 227 2.26 -12.75 10.84
C GLY A 227 1.96 -14.09 11.53
N ASN A 228 0.92 -14.19 12.34
CA ASN A 228 0.65 -15.39 13.13
C ASN A 228 -0.82 -15.84 13.02
N PRO A 229 -1.08 -16.97 12.29
CA PRO A 229 -0.12 -17.75 11.51
C PRO A 229 0.28 -17.06 10.21
N LEU A 230 1.41 -17.45 9.64
CA LEU A 230 1.76 -17.05 8.27
C LEU A 230 0.75 -17.64 7.26
N PRO A 231 0.43 -16.96 6.16
CA PRO A 231 -0.36 -17.56 5.08
C PRO A 231 0.39 -18.75 4.46
N SER A 232 -0.35 -19.67 3.86
CA SER A 232 0.21 -20.90 3.27
C SER A 232 0.90 -20.70 1.93
N GLN A 233 0.66 -19.55 1.29
CA GLN A 233 1.21 -19.23 -0.01
C GLN A 233 2.72 -18.98 0.08
N PRO A 234 3.48 -19.22 -1.01
CA PRO A 234 4.86 -18.78 -1.14
C PRO A 234 4.99 -17.29 -0.80
N LEU A 235 5.91 -17.00 0.12
CA LEU A 235 6.09 -15.67 0.69
C LEU A 235 7.57 -15.29 0.68
N HIS A 236 7.89 -14.13 0.12
CA HIS A 236 9.21 -13.51 0.23
C HIS A 236 9.08 -12.09 0.75
N VAL A 237 10.06 -11.65 1.54
CA VAL A 237 10.05 -10.33 2.19
C VAL A 237 11.35 -9.59 1.88
N LEU A 238 11.24 -8.38 1.36
CA LEU A 238 12.36 -7.45 1.20
C LEU A 238 12.28 -6.37 2.28
N TRP A 239 13.37 -6.18 3.04
CA TRP A 239 13.41 -5.17 4.10
C TRP A 239 14.67 -4.33 4.02
N GLY A 240 14.50 -3.02 3.86
CA GLY A 240 15.62 -2.09 3.78
C GLY A 240 16.46 -2.05 5.07
N GLU A 241 17.79 -2.08 4.93
CA GLU A 241 18.69 -2.00 6.08
C GLU A 241 18.61 -0.64 6.78
N GLN A 242 18.37 0.43 6.02
CA GLN A 242 18.23 1.80 6.50
C GLN A 242 16.77 2.22 6.78
N ASP A 243 15.86 1.27 6.97
CA ASP A 243 14.48 1.58 7.37
C ASP A 243 14.47 2.37 8.71
N ARG A 244 13.94 3.61 8.66
CA ARG A 244 13.81 4.52 9.80
C ARG A 244 12.36 4.69 10.23
N ILE A 245 11.42 4.07 9.53
CA ILE A 245 9.98 4.10 9.85
C ILE A 245 9.63 2.97 10.82
N LEU A 246 9.96 1.72 10.47
CA LEU A 246 9.80 0.58 11.35
C LEU A 246 11.05 0.38 12.20
N ARG A 247 10.89 0.48 13.51
CA ARG A 247 11.99 0.49 14.46
C ARG A 247 12.66 -0.89 14.61
N ALA A 248 13.87 -0.91 15.12
CA ALA A 248 14.66 -2.13 15.32
C ALA A 248 13.92 -3.28 16.06
N PRO A 249 13.05 -3.08 17.06
CA PRO A 249 12.28 -4.16 17.65
C PRO A 249 11.35 -4.84 16.65
N GLN A 250 10.67 -4.08 15.79
CA GLN A 250 9.77 -4.60 14.77
C GLN A 250 10.52 -5.40 13.70
N LYS A 251 11.71 -4.90 13.29
CA LYS A 251 12.59 -5.61 12.36
C LYS A 251 13.08 -6.94 12.94
N ARG A 252 13.46 -6.97 14.22
CA ARG A 252 13.86 -8.21 14.91
C ARG A 252 12.70 -9.20 14.99
N ALA A 253 11.53 -8.76 15.42
CA ALA A 253 10.35 -9.63 15.47
C ALA A 253 9.99 -10.20 14.08
N ALA A 254 10.13 -9.39 13.02
CA ALA A 254 9.96 -9.87 11.64
C ALA A 254 11.02 -10.92 11.26
N GLN A 255 12.29 -10.70 11.61
CA GLN A 255 13.38 -11.64 11.35
C GLN A 255 13.15 -12.98 12.06
N ASP A 256 12.74 -12.93 13.34
CA ASP A 256 12.45 -14.13 14.15
C ASP A 256 11.27 -14.92 13.58
N LEU A 257 10.26 -14.23 13.08
CA LEU A 257 9.05 -14.83 12.50
C LEU A 257 9.27 -15.42 11.10
N LEU A 258 10.02 -14.72 10.25
CA LEU A 258 10.10 -14.99 8.82
C LEU A 258 11.35 -15.82 8.45
N GLY A 259 12.41 -15.74 9.26
CA GLY A 259 13.65 -16.48 9.01
C GLY A 259 14.21 -16.21 7.61
N ASP A 260 14.44 -17.26 6.85
CA ASP A 260 15.03 -17.22 5.51
C ASP A 260 14.11 -16.57 4.44
N LYS A 261 12.85 -16.33 4.76
CA LYS A 261 11.92 -15.62 3.87
C LYS A 261 12.20 -14.11 3.82
N LEU A 262 12.98 -13.59 4.78
CA LEU A 262 13.31 -12.17 4.86
C LEU A 262 14.71 -11.90 4.31
N GLU A 263 14.76 -11.13 3.23
CA GLU A 263 15.99 -10.63 2.60
C GLU A 263 16.22 -9.18 3.04
N ALA A 264 17.39 -8.89 3.63
CA ALA A 264 17.81 -7.53 3.93
C ALA A 264 18.37 -6.87 2.66
N VAL A 265 17.89 -5.65 2.38
CA VAL A 265 18.26 -4.90 1.18
C VAL A 265 19.18 -3.74 1.56
N ALA A 266 20.41 -3.78 1.11
CA ALA A 266 21.39 -2.71 1.32
C ALA A 266 21.01 -1.44 0.54
N ASN A 267 21.39 -0.27 1.07
CA ASN A 267 21.10 1.04 0.49
C ASN A 267 19.61 1.25 0.22
N CYS A 268 18.76 0.77 1.13
CA CYS A 268 17.33 0.80 1.01
C CYS A 268 16.68 1.23 2.33
N GLY A 269 15.75 2.16 2.26
CA GLY A 269 14.93 2.61 3.38
C GLY A 269 13.66 1.76 3.55
N HIS A 270 12.58 2.41 3.99
CA HIS A 270 11.30 1.74 4.28
C HIS A 270 10.54 1.29 3.04
N LEU A 271 10.78 1.89 1.87
CA LEU A 271 10.02 1.66 0.65
C LEU A 271 10.90 1.06 -0.46
N PRO A 272 11.18 -0.26 -0.43
CA PRO A 272 12.07 -0.90 -1.42
C PRO A 272 11.62 -0.68 -2.88
N HIS A 273 10.33 -0.62 -3.15
CA HIS A 273 9.77 -0.36 -4.48
C HIS A 273 10.00 1.07 -5.01
N ILE A 274 10.47 1.97 -4.15
CA ILE A 274 10.85 3.34 -4.52
C ILE A 274 12.37 3.52 -4.50
N ASP A 275 13.04 2.97 -3.48
CA ASP A 275 14.50 3.07 -3.34
C ASP A 275 15.27 2.14 -4.28
N GLN A 276 14.79 0.91 -4.45
CA GLN A 276 15.45 -0.17 -5.21
C GLN A 276 14.44 -0.90 -6.13
N PRO A 277 13.69 -0.17 -7.00
CA PRO A 277 12.60 -0.76 -7.78
C PRO A 277 13.08 -1.89 -8.71
N GLU A 278 14.31 -1.80 -9.25
CA GLU A 278 14.88 -2.84 -10.10
C GLU A 278 15.12 -4.15 -9.33
N LEU A 279 15.58 -4.06 -8.07
CA LEU A 279 15.74 -5.23 -7.21
C LEU A 279 14.39 -5.87 -6.93
N VAL A 280 13.37 -5.07 -6.58
CA VAL A 280 12.01 -5.57 -6.34
C VAL A 280 11.45 -6.27 -7.58
N ALA A 281 11.58 -5.65 -8.75
CA ALA A 281 11.15 -6.23 -10.02
C ALA A 281 11.91 -7.54 -10.32
N LYS A 282 13.22 -7.57 -10.13
CA LYS A 282 14.04 -8.78 -10.30
C LYS A 282 13.58 -9.92 -9.40
N ARG A 283 13.29 -9.63 -8.11
CA ARG A 283 12.81 -10.66 -7.17
C ARG A 283 11.41 -11.14 -7.54
N TRP A 284 10.55 -10.27 -8.02
CA TRP A 284 9.23 -10.65 -8.50
C TRP A 284 9.26 -11.53 -9.74
N LEU A 285 10.03 -11.10 -10.76
CA LEU A 285 10.10 -11.77 -12.07
C LEU A 285 10.99 -13.01 -12.06
N GLY A 286 12.03 -13.04 -11.24
CA GLY A 286 12.97 -14.16 -11.13
C GLY A 286 12.60 -15.20 -10.07
N SER A 287 11.51 -15.00 -9.35
CA SER A 287 11.02 -15.95 -8.36
C SER A 287 10.26 -17.10 -9.06
N GLU A 288 10.99 -18.02 -9.68
CA GLU A 288 10.62 -19.41 -9.53
C GLU A 288 10.75 -19.67 -8.02
N CYS A 289 9.64 -20.03 -7.38
CA CYS A 289 9.58 -20.30 -5.96
C CYS A 289 10.68 -21.35 -5.62
N PRO A 290 11.56 -21.09 -4.65
CA PRO A 290 12.33 -22.22 -4.11
C PRO A 290 11.35 -23.25 -3.57
N PRO A 291 11.65 -24.54 -3.74
CA PRO A 291 10.78 -25.65 -3.33
C PRO A 291 10.49 -25.66 -1.83
#